data_570b3689f90029665daf50c16c584f79
#
_entry.id   570b3689f90029665daf50c16c584f79
#
_cell.length_a   1.000
_cell.length_b   1.000
_cell.length_c   1.000
_cell.angle_alpha   90.00
_cell.angle_beta   90.00
_cell.angle_gamma   90.00
#
_symmetry.space_group_name_H-M   'P 1'
#
loop_
_entity.id
_entity.type
_entity.pdbx_description
1 polymer ?
#
loop_
_entity_poly.entity_id
_entity_poly.type
_entity_poly.pdbx_seq_one_letter_code
_entity_poly.pdbx_strand_id
1 'polypeptide(L)'
;MVMGSYKENMDVVKKFLDENDWHYDMHDSGHAAIFTGGVGGFEGLYNSFRFIMFVGEDEVQNYAMFPASAKDKLPEMAEFITRANYGLKYGDFEMDWNDGEVRFHLTFPMSAVRTDKLILPTLLMAPPRMLDQYSKGFTEVLMGLKSPEEAIKECEGD
;
A
#
# COMPACT_ATOMS: atom_id res chain seq x y z
N MET A 1 -4.47 -4.11 -29.02
CA MET A 1 -5.34 -3.56 -27.96
C MET A 1 -5.00 -2.08 -27.82
N VAL A 2 -5.94 -1.17 -28.06
CA VAL A 2 -5.67 0.27 -27.89
C VAL A 2 -5.55 0.51 -26.40
N MET A 3 -4.36 0.88 -25.91
CA MET A 3 -4.17 1.32 -24.54
C MET A 3 -4.88 2.66 -24.39
N GLY A 4 -5.75 2.77 -23.39
CA GLY A 4 -6.47 4.01 -23.11
C GLY A 4 -5.49 5.06 -22.57
N SER A 5 -5.77 6.34 -22.84
CA SER A 5 -5.03 7.43 -22.24
C SER A 5 -5.14 7.37 -20.69
N TYR A 6 -4.21 7.99 -19.97
CA TYR A 6 -4.32 8.06 -18.50
C TYR A 6 -5.65 8.71 -18.04
N LYS A 7 -6.24 9.59 -18.86
CA LYS A 7 -7.54 10.20 -18.57
C LYS A 7 -8.69 9.20 -18.62
N GLU A 8 -8.68 8.29 -19.62
CA GLU A 8 -9.67 7.21 -19.67
C GLU A 8 -9.49 6.24 -18.50
N ASN A 9 -8.26 5.97 -18.10
CA ASN A 9 -7.95 5.16 -16.93
C ASN A 9 -8.39 5.84 -15.63
N MET A 10 -8.16 7.15 -15.52
CA MET A 10 -8.66 7.98 -14.41
C MET A 10 -10.17 7.86 -14.28
N ASP A 11 -10.91 7.97 -15.38
CA ASP A 11 -12.39 7.84 -15.37
C ASP A 11 -12.85 6.46 -14.90
N VAL A 12 -12.16 5.39 -15.29
CA VAL A 12 -12.45 4.02 -14.82
C VAL A 12 -12.27 3.92 -13.30
N VAL A 13 -11.16 4.41 -12.77
CA VAL A 13 -10.88 4.37 -11.33
C VAL A 13 -11.84 5.27 -10.56
N LYS A 14 -12.05 6.48 -11.04
CA LYS A 14 -12.98 7.44 -10.43
C LYS A 14 -14.40 6.87 -10.33
N LYS A 15 -14.89 6.29 -11.41
CA LYS A 15 -16.21 5.62 -11.44
C LYS A 15 -16.31 4.54 -10.37
N PHE A 16 -15.30 3.68 -10.26
CA PHE A 16 -15.26 2.63 -9.24
C PHE A 16 -15.30 3.20 -7.82
N LEU A 17 -14.50 4.22 -7.54
CA LEU A 17 -14.46 4.85 -6.22
C LEU A 17 -15.80 5.50 -5.86
N ASP A 18 -16.39 6.23 -6.80
CA ASP A 18 -17.69 6.89 -6.60
C ASP A 18 -18.82 5.87 -6.39
N GLU A 19 -18.88 4.79 -7.17
CA GLU A 19 -19.89 3.73 -7.07
C GLU A 19 -19.79 2.91 -5.76
N ASN A 20 -18.64 2.93 -5.10
CA ASN A 20 -18.38 2.22 -3.85
C ASN A 20 -18.25 3.15 -2.64
N ASP A 21 -18.70 4.40 -2.76
CA ASP A 21 -18.74 5.40 -1.68
C ASP A 21 -17.37 5.68 -1.03
N TRP A 22 -16.29 5.60 -1.81
CA TRP A 22 -14.97 5.97 -1.35
C TRP A 22 -14.83 7.48 -1.22
N HIS A 23 -14.28 7.94 -0.10
CA HIS A 23 -13.90 9.34 0.10
C HIS A 23 -12.44 9.52 -0.30
N TYR A 24 -12.19 10.43 -1.23
CA TYR A 24 -10.86 10.66 -1.78
C TYR A 24 -10.69 12.10 -2.25
N ASP A 25 -9.45 12.56 -2.32
CA ASP A 25 -9.03 13.71 -3.07
C ASP A 25 -8.37 13.25 -4.38
N MET A 26 -8.51 14.03 -5.44
CA MET A 26 -7.92 13.72 -6.74
C MET A 26 -7.12 14.91 -7.25
N HIS A 27 -5.93 14.61 -7.78
CA HIS A 27 -5.09 15.57 -8.46
C HIS A 27 -4.68 15.03 -9.84
N ASP A 28 -4.87 15.84 -10.88
CA ASP A 28 -4.40 15.55 -12.23
C ASP A 28 -3.05 16.24 -12.45
N SER A 29 -1.98 15.44 -12.58
CA SER A 29 -0.62 15.96 -12.82
C SER A 29 -0.32 16.29 -14.28
N GLY A 30 -1.26 16.01 -15.21
CA GLY A 30 -1.07 16.12 -16.65
C GLY A 30 -0.45 14.87 -17.31
N HIS A 31 0.03 13.92 -16.51
CA HIS A 31 0.62 12.64 -16.96
C HIS A 31 0.03 11.44 -16.26
N ALA A 32 -0.52 11.64 -15.07
CA ALA A 32 -1.19 10.63 -14.26
C ALA A 32 -2.23 11.28 -13.37
N ALA A 33 -3.24 10.53 -12.98
CA ALA A 33 -4.17 10.93 -11.92
C ALA A 33 -3.69 10.36 -10.57
N ILE A 34 -3.75 11.20 -9.53
CA ILE A 34 -3.36 10.82 -8.18
C ILE A 34 -4.60 10.88 -7.30
N PHE A 35 -4.94 9.75 -6.68
CA PHE A 35 -6.03 9.64 -5.73
C PHE A 35 -5.46 9.42 -4.34
N THR A 36 -5.94 10.16 -3.34
CA THR A 36 -5.51 10.02 -1.96
C THR A 36 -6.71 9.89 -1.04
N GLY A 37 -6.59 9.10 0.00
CA GLY A 37 -7.66 8.90 0.95
C GLY A 37 -7.24 8.04 2.13
N GLY A 38 -8.22 7.59 2.90
CA GLY A 38 -8.03 6.69 4.03
C GLY A 38 -8.86 5.42 3.90
N VAL A 39 -8.34 4.32 4.41
CA VAL A 39 -9.02 3.05 4.57
C VAL A 39 -9.10 2.73 6.04
N GLY A 40 -10.32 2.63 6.57
CA GLY A 40 -10.58 2.34 7.98
C GLY A 40 -11.22 0.97 8.20
N GLY A 41 -11.60 0.71 9.45
CA GLY A 41 -12.29 -0.52 9.83
C GLY A 41 -11.36 -1.66 10.27
N PHE A 42 -10.10 -1.36 10.56
CA PHE A 42 -9.15 -2.32 11.12
C PHE A 42 -9.26 -2.36 12.65
N GLU A 43 -9.17 -3.56 13.19
CA GLU A 43 -9.25 -3.81 14.65
C GLU A 43 -7.88 -4.05 15.29
N GLY A 44 -6.80 -3.91 14.51
CA GLY A 44 -5.44 -4.07 14.97
C GLY A 44 -4.90 -2.86 15.75
N LEU A 45 -3.59 -2.68 15.73
CA LEU A 45 -2.94 -1.58 16.46
C LEU A 45 -3.33 -0.20 15.90
N TYR A 46 -3.62 -0.12 14.62
CA TYR A 46 -4.11 1.07 13.93
C TYR A 46 -5.47 0.77 13.29
N ASN A 47 -6.41 1.70 13.41
CA ASN A 47 -7.75 1.51 12.89
C ASN A 47 -7.93 1.98 11.44
N SER A 48 -6.97 2.70 10.89
CA SER A 48 -6.98 3.19 9.52
C SER A 48 -5.57 3.43 8.97
N PHE A 49 -5.47 3.39 7.64
CA PHE A 49 -4.24 3.70 6.91
C PHE A 49 -4.54 4.66 5.75
N ARG A 50 -3.61 5.54 5.44
CA ARG A 50 -3.69 6.39 4.24
C ARG A 50 -3.28 5.58 3.01
N PHE A 51 -3.94 5.85 1.89
CA PHE A 51 -3.51 5.36 0.59
C PHE A 51 -3.16 6.51 -0.35
N ILE A 52 -2.26 6.23 -1.29
CA ILE A 52 -1.92 7.08 -2.43
C ILE A 52 -1.93 6.18 -3.66
N MET A 53 -2.82 6.48 -4.61
CA MET A 53 -2.94 5.72 -5.85
C MET A 53 -2.56 6.58 -7.04
N PHE A 54 -1.66 6.06 -7.88
CA PHE A 54 -1.24 6.67 -9.13
C PHE A 54 -1.85 5.90 -10.30
N VAL A 55 -2.56 6.59 -11.16
CA VAL A 55 -3.21 6.02 -12.34
C VAL A 55 -2.55 6.60 -13.57
N GLY A 56 -1.71 5.80 -14.20
CA GLY A 56 -0.98 6.14 -15.41
C GLY A 56 -1.65 5.63 -16.68
N GLU A 57 -0.91 5.64 -17.77
CA GLU A 57 -1.35 5.15 -19.07
C GLU A 57 -1.39 3.62 -19.12
N ASP A 58 -0.37 2.96 -18.57
CA ASP A 58 -0.19 1.52 -18.66
C ASP A 58 -0.53 0.76 -17.37
N GLU A 59 -0.43 1.43 -16.23
CA GLU A 59 -0.52 0.79 -14.93
C GLU A 59 -1.22 1.66 -13.88
N VAL A 60 -1.68 1.01 -12.84
CA VAL A 60 -2.16 1.63 -11.62
C VAL A 60 -1.35 1.09 -10.43
N GLN A 61 -0.86 2.01 -9.60
CA GLN A 61 -0.08 1.72 -8.40
C GLN A 61 -0.84 2.22 -7.18
N ASN A 62 -0.89 1.43 -6.12
CA ASN A 62 -1.41 1.89 -4.84
C ASN A 62 -0.40 1.64 -3.72
N TYR A 63 -0.27 2.62 -2.87
CA TYR A 63 0.55 2.59 -1.66
C TYR A 63 -0.33 2.78 -0.44
N ALA A 64 -0.16 1.94 0.56
CA ALA A 64 -0.67 2.20 1.90
C ALA A 64 0.49 2.59 2.81
N MET A 65 0.29 3.64 3.61
CA MET A 65 1.35 4.28 4.39
C MET A 65 1.32 3.82 5.84
N PHE A 66 2.47 3.36 6.36
CA PHE A 66 2.63 3.13 7.79
C PHE A 66 2.67 4.47 8.53
N PRO A 67 1.94 4.65 9.63
CA PRO A 67 1.74 5.98 10.23
C PRO A 67 2.91 6.50 11.08
N ALA A 68 4.08 5.86 11.06
CA ALA A 68 5.27 6.30 11.78
C ALA A 68 6.52 6.19 10.90
N SER A 69 7.52 7.04 11.18
CA SER A 69 8.82 6.98 10.50
C SER A 69 9.78 6.02 11.20
N ALA A 70 10.52 5.25 10.40
CA ALA A 70 11.58 4.35 10.88
C ALA A 70 12.97 5.01 10.89
N LYS A 71 13.06 6.33 10.79
CA LYS A 71 14.34 7.06 10.63
C LYS A 71 15.38 6.72 11.69
N ASP A 72 14.95 6.51 12.93
CA ASP A 72 15.86 6.19 14.04
C ASP A 72 16.22 4.69 14.14
N LYS A 73 15.65 3.85 13.28
CA LYS A 73 15.80 2.38 13.26
C LYS A 73 15.93 1.81 11.85
N LEU A 74 16.58 2.53 10.94
CA LEU A 74 16.67 2.15 9.53
C LEU A 74 17.24 0.73 9.33
N PRO A 75 18.37 0.31 9.93
CA PRO A 75 18.92 -1.03 9.72
C PRO A 75 17.97 -2.13 10.21
N GLU A 76 17.40 -1.98 11.39
CA GLU A 76 16.48 -2.96 11.98
C GLU A 76 15.18 -3.05 11.18
N MET A 77 14.67 -1.91 10.72
CA MET A 77 13.48 -1.86 9.89
C MET A 77 13.74 -2.46 8.50
N ALA A 78 14.90 -2.21 7.91
CA ALA A 78 15.29 -2.84 6.64
C ALA A 78 15.36 -4.36 6.76
N GLU A 79 15.88 -4.90 7.85
CA GLU A 79 15.86 -6.34 8.12
C GLU A 79 14.43 -6.86 8.27
N PHE A 80 13.59 -6.17 9.04
CA PHE A 80 12.18 -6.55 9.23
C PHE A 80 11.44 -6.60 7.88
N ILE A 81 11.58 -5.56 7.06
CA ILE A 81 10.96 -5.49 5.72
C ILE A 81 11.47 -6.60 4.81
N THR A 82 12.77 -6.86 4.80
CA THR A 82 13.36 -7.93 3.99
C THR A 82 12.80 -9.29 4.37
N ARG A 83 12.64 -9.55 5.67
CA ARG A 83 12.03 -10.79 6.17
C ARG A 83 10.55 -10.88 5.82
N ALA A 84 9.79 -9.78 5.99
CA ALA A 84 8.37 -9.72 5.66
C ALA A 84 8.10 -9.95 4.16
N ASN A 85 8.93 -9.36 3.29
CA ASN A 85 8.78 -9.49 1.84
C ASN A 85 9.10 -10.90 1.32
N TYR A 86 9.92 -11.66 2.04
CA TYR A 86 10.26 -13.01 1.63
C TYR A 86 9.02 -13.91 1.65
N GLY A 87 8.63 -14.38 0.47
CA GLY A 87 7.47 -15.24 0.29
C GLY A 87 6.14 -14.53 0.01
N LEU A 88 6.08 -13.20 -0.02
CA LEU A 88 4.87 -12.50 -0.45
C LEU A 88 4.58 -12.78 -1.93
N LYS A 89 3.31 -13.03 -2.24
CA LYS A 89 2.88 -13.33 -3.60
C LYS A 89 2.65 -12.07 -4.44
N TYR A 90 2.13 -11.02 -3.83
CA TYR A 90 1.78 -9.76 -4.48
C TYR A 90 2.21 -8.59 -3.63
N GLY A 91 2.86 -7.63 -4.27
CA GLY A 91 3.32 -6.42 -3.61
C GLY A 91 4.47 -6.64 -2.65
N ASP A 92 4.92 -5.57 -2.05
CA ASP A 92 6.06 -5.54 -1.16
C ASP A 92 6.01 -4.33 -0.21
N PHE A 93 6.69 -4.45 0.93
CA PHE A 93 7.01 -3.33 1.79
C PHE A 93 8.23 -2.59 1.24
N GLU A 94 8.18 -1.28 1.27
CA GLU A 94 9.26 -0.39 0.89
C GLU A 94 9.57 0.58 2.02
N MET A 95 10.81 1.04 2.10
CA MET A 95 11.22 2.09 3.03
C MET A 95 12.09 3.12 2.31
N ASP A 96 11.76 4.41 2.47
CA ASP A 96 12.65 5.48 2.06
C ASP A 96 13.75 5.64 3.10
N TRP A 97 15.00 5.46 2.67
CA TRP A 97 16.16 5.56 3.53
C TRP A 97 16.44 6.98 4.02
N ASN A 98 15.93 8.00 3.31
CA ASN A 98 16.16 9.40 3.65
C ASN A 98 15.37 9.85 4.88
N ASP A 99 14.11 9.43 4.99
CA ASP A 99 13.19 9.87 6.04
C ASP A 99 12.57 8.74 6.86
N GLY A 100 12.79 7.48 6.47
CA GLY A 100 12.25 6.31 7.14
C GLY A 100 10.76 6.08 6.88
N GLU A 101 10.17 6.67 5.84
CA GLU A 101 8.81 6.36 5.43
C GLU A 101 8.69 4.89 5.06
N VAL A 102 7.72 4.20 5.64
CA VAL A 102 7.42 2.80 5.34
C VAL A 102 6.04 2.71 4.68
N ARG A 103 5.95 1.95 3.59
CA ARG A 103 4.71 1.76 2.85
C ARG A 103 4.61 0.35 2.27
N PHE A 104 3.40 -0.09 1.98
CA PHE A 104 3.16 -1.29 1.17
C PHE A 104 2.78 -0.87 -0.25
N HIS A 105 3.43 -1.45 -1.24
CA HIS A 105 3.29 -1.16 -2.66
C HIS A 105 2.62 -2.31 -3.40
N LEU A 106 1.66 -1.99 -4.27
CA LEU A 106 1.01 -2.94 -5.17
C LEU A 106 0.74 -2.28 -6.51
N THR A 107 1.08 -2.96 -7.61
CA THR A 107 0.89 -2.47 -8.98
C THR A 107 0.20 -3.51 -9.84
N PHE A 108 -0.75 -3.08 -10.65
CA PHE A 108 -1.35 -3.89 -11.71
C PHE A 108 -1.36 -3.14 -13.04
N PRO A 109 -1.21 -3.85 -14.17
CA PRO A 109 -1.40 -3.23 -15.48
C PRO A 109 -2.87 -2.83 -15.68
N MET A 110 -3.11 -1.71 -16.34
CA MET A 110 -4.47 -1.25 -16.63
C MET A 110 -5.28 -2.23 -17.49
N SER A 111 -4.62 -3.06 -18.29
CA SER A 111 -5.29 -4.15 -19.01
C SER A 111 -5.98 -5.14 -18.07
N ALA A 112 -5.35 -5.47 -16.93
CA ALA A 112 -5.96 -6.31 -15.91
C ALA A 112 -7.13 -5.62 -15.20
N VAL A 113 -7.00 -4.34 -14.88
CA VAL A 113 -8.08 -3.53 -14.27
C VAL A 113 -9.33 -3.54 -15.15
N ARG A 114 -9.16 -3.44 -16.47
CA ARG A 114 -10.28 -3.40 -17.43
C ARG A 114 -10.96 -4.74 -17.64
N THR A 115 -10.27 -5.85 -17.39
CA THR A 115 -10.76 -7.20 -17.66
C THR A 115 -11.18 -7.98 -16.43
N ASP A 116 -10.69 -7.61 -15.24
CA ASP A 116 -10.99 -8.28 -13.99
C ASP A 116 -11.50 -7.28 -12.94
N LYS A 117 -12.74 -7.45 -12.53
CA LYS A 117 -13.42 -6.61 -11.53
C LYS A 117 -12.82 -6.72 -10.12
N LEU A 118 -12.00 -7.73 -9.85
CA LEU A 118 -11.37 -7.92 -8.54
C LEU A 118 -10.08 -7.11 -8.38
N ILE A 119 -9.52 -6.58 -9.45
CA ILE A 119 -8.23 -5.87 -9.40
C ILE A 119 -8.31 -4.56 -8.60
N LEU A 120 -9.28 -3.69 -8.85
CA LEU A 120 -9.42 -2.44 -8.10
C LEU A 120 -9.73 -2.65 -6.61
N PRO A 121 -10.67 -3.54 -6.22
CA PRO A 121 -10.84 -3.89 -4.82
C PRO A 121 -9.57 -4.44 -4.17
N THR A 122 -8.82 -5.28 -4.87
CA THR A 122 -7.55 -5.83 -4.38
C THR A 122 -6.50 -4.75 -4.20
N LEU A 123 -6.34 -3.86 -5.19
CA LEU A 123 -5.44 -2.72 -5.13
C LEU A 123 -5.69 -1.82 -3.91
N LEU A 124 -6.97 -1.56 -3.62
CA LEU A 124 -7.35 -0.69 -2.50
C LEU A 124 -7.21 -1.36 -1.15
N MET A 125 -7.53 -2.66 -1.04
CA MET A 125 -7.66 -3.34 0.24
C MET A 125 -6.45 -4.18 0.64
N ALA A 126 -5.68 -4.72 -0.31
CA ALA A 126 -4.53 -5.55 0.04
C ALA A 126 -3.40 -4.76 0.74
N PRO A 127 -2.99 -3.57 0.27
CA PRO A 127 -1.96 -2.80 0.94
C PRO A 127 -2.27 -2.46 2.41
N PRO A 128 -3.44 -1.89 2.76
CA PRO A 128 -3.74 -1.61 4.15
C PRO A 128 -3.91 -2.87 5.02
N ARG A 129 -4.41 -3.98 4.46
CA ARG A 129 -4.46 -5.26 5.19
C ARG A 129 -3.08 -5.81 5.50
N MET A 130 -2.13 -5.66 4.59
CA MET A 130 -0.75 -6.05 4.83
C MET A 130 -0.11 -5.19 5.93
N LEU A 131 -0.35 -3.88 5.92
CA LEU A 131 0.07 -3.01 7.01
C LEU A 131 -0.56 -3.38 8.34
N ASP A 132 -1.85 -3.70 8.37
CA ASP A 132 -2.54 -4.13 9.59
C ASP A 132 -1.91 -5.41 10.16
N GLN A 133 -1.68 -6.42 9.32
CA GLN A 133 -1.06 -7.68 9.72
C GLN A 133 0.32 -7.49 10.36
N TYR A 134 1.15 -6.62 9.80
CA TYR A 134 2.54 -6.42 10.24
C TYR A 134 2.72 -5.22 11.19
N SER A 135 1.67 -4.43 11.45
CA SER A 135 1.77 -3.16 12.20
C SER A 135 2.31 -3.33 13.62
N LYS A 136 1.95 -4.42 14.29
CA LYS A 136 2.48 -4.72 15.64
C LYS A 136 4.00 -4.94 15.57
N GLY A 137 4.46 -5.75 14.63
CA GLY A 137 5.89 -6.01 14.42
C GLY A 137 6.68 -4.76 14.07
N PHE A 138 6.20 -3.93 13.15
CA PHE A 138 6.78 -2.64 12.83
C PHE A 138 6.96 -1.78 14.09
N THR A 139 5.92 -1.67 14.90
CA THR A 139 5.93 -0.84 16.10
C THR A 139 6.90 -1.40 17.15
N GLU A 140 6.92 -2.70 17.38
CA GLU A 140 7.83 -3.34 18.34
C GLU A 140 9.30 -3.18 17.95
N VAL A 141 9.63 -3.28 16.66
CA VAL A 141 10.97 -3.02 16.12
C VAL A 141 11.35 -1.55 16.29
N LEU A 142 10.45 -0.62 15.95
CA LEU A 142 10.67 0.82 16.12
C LEU A 142 10.96 1.19 17.58
N MET A 143 10.23 0.59 18.51
CA MET A 143 10.39 0.83 19.95
C MET A 143 11.57 0.06 20.57
N GLY A 144 12.24 -0.79 19.80
CA GLY A 144 13.33 -1.62 20.31
C GLY A 144 12.89 -2.71 21.29
N LEU A 145 11.60 -3.11 21.24
CA LEU A 145 11.03 -4.14 22.12
C LEU A 145 11.33 -5.55 21.63
N LYS A 146 11.50 -5.72 20.34
CA LYS A 146 11.83 -7.00 19.68
C LYS A 146 12.85 -6.81 18.59
N SER A 147 13.63 -7.85 18.33
CA SER A 147 14.43 -7.95 17.13
C SER A 147 13.52 -8.13 15.90
N PRO A 148 14.00 -7.78 14.70
CA PRO A 148 13.26 -8.04 13.47
C PRO A 148 12.84 -9.50 13.31
N GLU A 149 13.71 -10.45 13.66
CA GLU A 149 13.42 -11.87 13.58
C GLU A 149 12.28 -12.31 14.52
N GLU A 150 12.30 -11.84 15.77
CA GLU A 150 11.22 -12.15 16.74
C GLU A 150 9.89 -11.55 16.31
N ALA A 151 9.91 -10.29 15.84
CA ALA A 151 8.71 -9.60 15.41
C ALA A 151 8.06 -10.26 14.18
N ILE A 152 8.85 -10.73 13.20
CA ILE A 152 8.34 -11.44 12.02
C ILE A 152 7.67 -12.77 12.40
N LYS A 153 8.28 -13.56 13.27
CA LYS A 153 7.69 -14.83 13.72
C LYS A 153 6.29 -14.65 14.30
N GLU A 154 6.09 -13.59 15.09
CA GLU A 154 4.77 -13.28 15.64
C GLU A 154 3.77 -12.81 14.58
N CYS A 155 4.19 -11.97 13.62
CA CYS A 155 3.32 -11.48 12.56
C CYS A 155 2.85 -12.60 11.62
N GLU A 156 3.66 -13.63 11.42
CA GLU A 156 3.41 -14.74 10.49
C GLU A 156 2.86 -15.98 11.19
N GLY A 157 2.77 -16.00 12.51
CA GLY A 157 2.17 -17.08 13.30
C GLY A 157 3.09 -18.30 13.47
N ASP A 158 4.42 -18.10 13.41
CA ASP A 158 5.43 -19.15 13.59
C ASP A 158 5.97 -19.24 15.03
#